data_ca7295e4fc217745c7834a63ed4bf214
#
_entry.id   ca7295e4fc217745c7834a63ed4bf214
#
_cell.length_a   1.000
_cell.length_b   1.000
_cell.length_c   1.000
_cell.angle_alpha   90.00
_cell.angle_beta   90.00
_cell.angle_gamma   90.00
#
_symmetry.space_group_name_H-M   'P 1'
#
loop_
_entity.id
_entity.type
_entity.pdbx_description
1 polymer ?
#
loop_
_entity_poly.entity_id
_entity_poly.type
_entity_poly.pdbx_seq_one_letter_code
_entity_poly.pdbx_strand_id
1 'polypeptide(L)'
;GLGDVYKRQRLNPETTVEVLIPDFQGRKELIDKVIEAQPEIISHNMETVKRISPLVRSAARYETSLEVLRQIAESGTTTKSGIMVGLGETPDEVEELMDDLRNANCQILTIGQYLQPTHKHYAVAEYITPAQFAIYKELGLKKGFTQVESAPLVRSSYHAEKSTLYLQKRMK
;
A
#
# COMPACT_ATOMS: atom_id res chain seq x y z
N GLY A 1 18.06 5.67 2.84
CA GLY A 1 17.88 5.25 4.24
C GLY A 1 17.25 6.32 5.12
N LEU A 2 17.15 6.07 6.42
CA LEU A 2 16.56 7.03 7.40
C LEU A 2 17.23 8.41 7.35
N GLY A 3 18.53 8.47 7.08
CA GLY A 3 19.25 9.72 6.88
C GLY A 3 18.71 10.57 5.73
N ASP A 4 18.11 9.95 4.71
CA ASP A 4 17.47 10.68 3.61
C ASP A 4 16.17 11.32 4.04
N VAL A 5 15.36 10.67 4.89
CA VAL A 5 14.11 11.22 5.43
C VAL A 5 14.43 12.49 6.21
N TYR A 6 15.31 12.42 7.21
CA TYR A 6 15.71 13.58 8.01
C TYR A 6 16.31 14.72 7.18
N LYS A 7 17.14 14.37 6.18
CA LYS A 7 17.76 15.37 5.30
C LYS A 7 16.71 16.08 4.44
N ARG A 8 15.75 15.34 3.88
CA ARG A 8 14.65 15.91 3.06
C ARG A 8 13.78 16.84 3.88
N GLN A 9 13.35 16.43 5.07
CA GLN A 9 12.55 17.24 5.99
C GLN A 9 13.27 18.54 6.37
N ARG A 10 14.57 18.47 6.69
CA ARG A 10 15.37 19.65 7.04
C ARG A 10 15.54 20.62 5.89
N LEU A 11 15.74 20.13 4.67
CA LEU A 11 15.98 20.96 3.48
C LEU A 11 14.69 21.46 2.82
N ASN A 12 13.58 20.78 3.05
CA ASN A 12 12.28 21.06 2.43
C ASN A 12 11.15 20.89 3.47
N PRO A 13 11.06 21.78 4.47
CA PRO A 13 10.14 21.63 5.59
C PRO A 13 8.65 21.66 5.19
N GLU A 14 8.33 22.28 4.05
CA GLU A 14 6.96 22.32 3.50
C GLU A 14 6.59 21.09 2.67
N THR A 15 7.53 20.15 2.46
CA THR A 15 7.32 18.97 1.61
C THR A 15 7.02 17.76 2.47
N THR A 16 5.85 17.14 2.29
CA THR A 16 5.50 15.87 2.93
C THR A 16 6.34 14.72 2.36
N VAL A 17 6.68 13.78 3.22
CA VAL A 17 7.49 12.61 2.86
C VAL A 17 6.64 11.35 2.96
N GLU A 18 6.52 10.62 1.86
CA GLU A 18 6.02 9.25 1.84
C GLU A 18 7.20 8.30 1.65
N VAL A 19 7.25 7.25 2.45
CA VAL A 19 8.28 6.21 2.33
C VAL A 19 7.62 4.85 2.08
N LEU A 20 8.17 4.09 1.13
CA LEU A 20 7.82 2.70 0.89
C LEU A 20 8.86 1.79 1.53
N ILE A 21 8.43 0.89 2.39
CA ILE A 21 9.31 0.00 3.15
C ILE A 21 9.06 -1.48 2.84
N PRO A 22 10.08 -2.35 2.98
CA PRO A 22 9.89 -3.79 2.98
C PRO A 22 9.22 -4.24 4.30
N ASP A 23 8.88 -5.53 4.41
CA ASP A 23 8.29 -6.11 5.63
C ASP A 23 9.31 -6.29 6.78
N PHE A 24 10.60 -6.08 6.52
CA PHE A 24 11.72 -6.31 7.46
C PHE A 24 11.65 -7.67 8.18
N GLN A 25 10.97 -8.66 7.58
CA GLN A 25 10.69 -9.97 8.18
C GLN A 25 9.93 -9.87 9.53
N GLY A 26 9.10 -8.85 9.68
CA GLY A 26 8.33 -8.58 10.90
C GLY A 26 9.16 -8.08 12.09
N ARG A 27 10.41 -7.64 11.87
CA ARG A 27 11.26 -7.12 12.95
C ARG A 27 10.80 -5.73 13.37
N LYS A 28 10.09 -5.71 14.50
CA LYS A 28 9.46 -4.52 15.06
C LYS A 28 10.44 -3.35 15.22
N GLU A 29 11.63 -3.62 15.74
CA GLU A 29 12.67 -2.62 15.99
C GLU A 29 13.15 -1.89 14.72
N LEU A 30 13.01 -2.51 13.54
CA LEU A 30 13.36 -1.86 12.27
C LEU A 30 12.22 -0.97 11.75
N ILE A 31 10.99 -1.39 11.99
CA ILE A 31 9.79 -0.61 11.65
C ILE A 31 9.73 0.62 12.57
N ASP A 32 9.97 0.46 13.87
CA ASP A 32 10.02 1.55 14.84
C ASP A 32 11.03 2.64 14.45
N LYS A 33 12.20 2.27 13.93
CA LYS A 33 13.18 3.24 13.41
C LYS A 33 12.65 4.08 12.25
N VAL A 34 11.81 3.50 11.38
CA VAL A 34 11.19 4.26 10.30
C VAL A 34 10.13 5.20 10.86
N ILE A 35 9.34 4.73 11.82
CA ILE A 35 8.33 5.53 12.52
C ILE A 35 8.97 6.71 13.26
N GLU A 36 10.09 6.48 13.96
CA GLU A 36 10.86 7.51 14.65
C GLU A 36 11.39 8.61 13.72
N ALA A 37 11.60 8.31 12.44
CA ALA A 37 11.96 9.32 11.45
C ALA A 37 10.80 10.24 11.04
N GLN A 38 9.59 9.95 11.50
CA GLN A 38 8.37 10.76 11.34
C GLN A 38 8.05 11.15 9.89
N PRO A 39 8.08 10.23 8.91
CA PRO A 39 7.47 10.53 7.61
C PRO A 39 5.96 10.66 7.79
N GLU A 40 5.31 11.47 6.96
CA GLU A 40 3.87 11.69 7.04
C GLU A 40 3.07 10.45 6.60
N ILE A 41 3.62 9.66 5.68
CA ILE A 41 3.00 8.43 5.19
C ILE A 41 4.06 7.31 5.15
N ILE A 42 3.71 6.15 5.69
CA ILE A 42 4.48 4.93 5.52
C ILE A 42 3.67 3.93 4.71
N SER A 43 4.24 3.52 3.58
CA SER A 43 3.68 2.53 2.67
C SER A 43 4.35 1.17 2.84
N HIS A 44 3.54 0.11 2.87
CA HIS A 44 4.00 -1.26 2.68
C HIS A 44 2.98 -2.01 1.81
N ASN A 45 3.42 -2.56 0.69
CA ASN A 45 2.54 -3.19 -0.28
C ASN A 45 2.21 -4.63 0.08
N MET A 46 0.92 -5.01 -0.02
CA MET A 46 0.49 -6.41 0.02
C MET A 46 0.81 -7.16 -1.28
N GLU A 47 0.95 -6.43 -2.37
CA GLU A 47 1.21 -6.85 -3.75
C GLU A 47 0.06 -7.67 -4.37
N THR A 48 -0.53 -8.63 -3.67
CA THR A 48 -1.65 -9.45 -4.16
C THR A 48 -2.43 -10.09 -3.02
N VAL A 49 -3.49 -10.84 -3.36
CA VAL A 49 -4.36 -11.56 -2.42
C VAL A 49 -3.66 -12.73 -1.73
N LYS A 50 -4.20 -13.16 -0.61
CA LYS A 50 -3.62 -14.18 0.28
C LYS A 50 -3.23 -15.48 -0.45
N ARG A 51 -4.13 -16.03 -1.27
CA ARG A 51 -3.89 -17.29 -2.01
C ARG A 51 -2.73 -17.18 -3.01
N ILE A 52 -2.59 -16.05 -3.66
CA ILE A 52 -1.58 -15.84 -4.71
C ILE A 52 -0.24 -15.37 -4.12
N SER A 53 -0.25 -14.73 -2.96
CA SER A 53 0.95 -14.17 -2.34
C SER A 53 2.15 -15.13 -2.29
N PRO A 54 2.02 -16.43 -1.88
CA PRO A 54 3.14 -17.36 -1.87
C PRO A 54 3.72 -17.68 -3.26
N LEU A 55 2.94 -17.47 -4.31
CA LEU A 55 3.35 -17.78 -5.69
C LEU A 55 4.17 -16.67 -6.33
N VAL A 56 3.95 -15.41 -5.90
CA VAL A 56 4.58 -14.21 -6.49
C VAL A 56 5.56 -13.51 -5.56
N ARG A 57 5.49 -13.79 -4.24
CA ARG A 57 6.32 -13.18 -3.20
C ARG A 57 7.11 -14.27 -2.47
N SER A 58 8.30 -14.58 -2.95
CA SER A 58 9.09 -15.72 -2.45
C SER A 58 9.55 -15.60 -0.99
N ALA A 59 9.70 -14.39 -0.46
CA ALA A 59 10.24 -14.13 0.87
C ALA A 59 9.25 -13.45 1.83
N ALA A 60 8.25 -12.74 1.32
CA ALA A 60 7.31 -11.99 2.14
C ALA A 60 6.04 -12.81 2.40
N ARG A 61 5.58 -12.79 3.65
CA ARG A 61 4.37 -13.49 4.08
C ARG A 61 3.21 -12.49 4.19
N TYR A 62 2.02 -12.92 3.79
CA TYR A 62 0.80 -12.12 3.81
C TYR A 62 0.50 -11.57 5.21
N GLU A 63 0.51 -12.43 6.22
CA GLU A 63 0.24 -12.08 7.62
C GLU A 63 1.30 -11.13 8.18
N THR A 64 2.57 -11.33 7.83
CA THR A 64 3.66 -10.43 8.24
C THR A 64 3.45 -9.03 7.66
N SER A 65 3.01 -8.93 6.41
CA SER A 65 2.73 -7.63 5.77
C SER A 65 1.57 -6.90 6.45
N LEU A 66 0.51 -7.61 6.86
CA LEU A 66 -0.59 -7.01 7.64
C LEU A 66 -0.12 -6.53 9.01
N GLU A 67 0.75 -7.30 9.68
CA GLU A 67 1.29 -6.92 10.99
C GLU A 67 2.16 -5.66 10.89
N VAL A 68 2.99 -5.54 9.85
CA VAL A 68 3.75 -4.31 9.56
C VAL A 68 2.82 -3.10 9.43
N LEU A 69 1.75 -3.22 8.65
CA LEU A 69 0.77 -2.14 8.48
C LEU A 69 0.07 -1.80 9.79
N ARG A 70 -0.28 -2.80 10.61
CA ARG A 70 -0.90 -2.59 11.93
C ARG A 70 0.04 -1.82 12.86
N GLN A 71 1.30 -2.23 12.95
CA GLN A 71 2.31 -1.53 13.77
C GLN A 71 2.47 -0.07 13.35
N ILE A 72 2.52 0.22 12.04
CA ILE A 72 2.59 1.59 11.54
C ILE A 72 1.32 2.37 11.95
N ALA A 73 0.14 1.80 11.78
CA ALA A 73 -1.12 2.45 12.13
C ALA A 73 -1.24 2.74 13.63
N GLU A 74 -0.80 1.83 14.49
CA GLU A 74 -0.79 1.99 15.95
C GLU A 74 0.10 3.15 16.41
N SER A 75 1.14 3.50 15.65
CA SER A 75 1.96 4.69 15.92
C SER A 75 1.26 6.02 15.62
N GLY A 76 0.09 5.98 14.98
CA GLY A 76 -0.63 7.17 14.50
C GLY A 76 -0.18 7.67 13.14
N THR A 77 0.82 7.04 12.52
CA THR A 77 1.31 7.40 11.18
C THR A 77 0.29 6.96 10.11
N THR A 78 0.07 7.78 9.10
CA THR A 78 -0.81 7.42 7.98
C THR A 78 -0.22 6.23 7.21
N THR A 79 -1.02 5.18 7.09
CA THR A 79 -0.63 3.94 6.42
C THR A 79 -1.19 3.85 5.01
N LYS A 80 -0.38 3.34 4.10
CA LYS A 80 -0.75 3.09 2.72
C LYS A 80 -0.31 1.71 2.27
N SER A 81 -1.12 1.08 1.44
CA SER A 81 -0.78 -0.20 0.81
C SER A 81 -1.14 -0.19 -0.66
N GLY A 82 -0.49 -1.06 -1.42
CA GLY A 82 -0.76 -1.27 -2.84
C GLY A 82 -0.91 -2.74 -3.18
N ILE A 83 -1.78 -3.00 -4.16
CA ILE A 83 -1.94 -4.32 -4.76
C ILE A 83 -1.93 -4.23 -6.28
N MET A 84 -1.59 -5.34 -6.89
CA MET A 84 -1.73 -5.56 -8.32
C MET A 84 -2.82 -6.61 -8.55
N VAL A 85 -3.66 -6.39 -9.56
CA VAL A 85 -4.70 -7.32 -10.01
C VAL A 85 -4.40 -7.83 -11.42
N GLY A 86 -4.98 -8.97 -11.79
CA GLY A 86 -4.70 -9.67 -13.03
C GLY A 86 -3.71 -10.83 -12.89
N LEU A 87 -3.53 -11.32 -11.65
CA LEU A 87 -2.71 -12.48 -11.30
C LEU A 87 -3.55 -13.77 -11.16
N GLY A 88 -4.88 -13.69 -11.38
CA GLY A 88 -5.83 -14.81 -11.25
C GLY A 88 -6.58 -14.84 -9.91
N GLU A 89 -6.62 -13.70 -9.23
CA GLU A 89 -7.49 -13.47 -8.07
C GLU A 89 -8.95 -13.31 -8.51
N THR A 90 -9.87 -13.62 -7.62
CA THR A 90 -11.28 -13.33 -7.80
C THR A 90 -11.65 -11.96 -7.20
N PRO A 91 -12.75 -11.33 -7.63
CA PRO A 91 -13.25 -10.10 -7.00
C PRO A 91 -13.48 -10.25 -5.49
N ASP A 92 -13.97 -11.40 -5.03
CA ASP A 92 -14.22 -11.68 -3.61
C ASP A 92 -12.91 -11.72 -2.81
N GLU A 93 -11.83 -12.28 -3.39
CA GLU A 93 -10.50 -12.29 -2.74
C GLU A 93 -9.91 -10.88 -2.64
N VAL A 94 -10.17 -10.00 -3.61
CA VAL A 94 -9.78 -8.58 -3.54
C VAL A 94 -10.57 -7.87 -2.45
N GLU A 95 -11.86 -8.18 -2.32
CA GLU A 95 -12.71 -7.64 -1.26
C GLU A 95 -12.25 -8.10 0.12
N GLU A 96 -11.93 -9.39 0.32
CA GLU A 96 -11.38 -9.94 1.56
C GLU A 96 -10.06 -9.24 1.94
N LEU A 97 -9.17 -9.03 0.97
CA LEU A 97 -7.92 -8.31 1.20
C LEU A 97 -8.18 -6.86 1.65
N MET A 98 -9.18 -6.18 1.08
CA MET A 98 -9.56 -4.84 1.54
C MET A 98 -10.04 -4.86 3.00
N ASP A 99 -10.80 -5.89 3.42
CA ASP A 99 -11.23 -6.05 4.81
C ASP A 99 -10.03 -6.30 5.73
N ASP A 100 -9.09 -7.15 5.33
CA ASP A 100 -7.85 -7.40 6.07
C ASP A 100 -7.02 -6.12 6.26
N LEU A 101 -6.90 -5.32 5.21
CA LEU A 101 -6.23 -4.02 5.27
C LEU A 101 -6.95 -3.03 6.20
N ARG A 102 -8.29 -2.99 6.15
CA ARG A 102 -9.07 -2.13 7.08
C ARG A 102 -8.94 -2.60 8.53
N ASN A 103 -8.93 -3.90 8.78
CA ASN A 103 -8.67 -4.48 10.09
C ASN A 103 -7.25 -4.18 10.61
N ALA A 104 -6.30 -3.94 9.71
CA ALA A 104 -4.97 -3.44 10.04
C ALA A 104 -4.91 -1.90 10.12
N ASN A 105 -6.05 -1.19 10.07
CA ASN A 105 -6.16 0.26 10.05
C ASN A 105 -5.43 0.97 8.89
N CYS A 106 -5.22 0.28 7.77
CA CYS A 106 -4.68 0.89 6.57
C CYS A 106 -5.65 1.92 5.99
N GLN A 107 -5.19 3.13 5.68
CA GLN A 107 -6.03 4.27 5.34
C GLN A 107 -6.08 4.54 3.84
N ILE A 108 -5.00 4.24 3.11
CA ILE A 108 -4.86 4.54 1.69
C ILE A 108 -4.58 3.25 0.93
N LEU A 109 -5.30 3.03 -0.19
CA LEU A 109 -5.12 1.87 -1.04
C LEU A 109 -4.86 2.28 -2.49
N THR A 110 -3.89 1.62 -3.13
CA THR A 110 -3.65 1.72 -4.57
C THR A 110 -3.85 0.36 -5.23
N ILE A 111 -4.54 0.32 -6.38
CA ILE A 111 -4.83 -0.89 -7.14
C ILE A 111 -4.43 -0.65 -8.59
N GLY A 112 -3.45 -1.41 -9.08
CA GLY A 112 -2.97 -1.32 -10.45
C GLY A 112 -2.99 -2.67 -11.18
N GLN A 113 -2.88 -2.65 -12.51
CA GLN A 113 -2.73 -3.86 -13.29
C GLN A 113 -1.33 -4.46 -13.10
N TYR A 114 -1.28 -5.77 -12.85
CA TYR A 114 -0.03 -6.51 -12.94
C TYR A 114 0.46 -6.57 -14.39
N LEU A 115 1.72 -6.23 -14.59
CA LEU A 115 2.42 -6.39 -15.86
C LEU A 115 3.62 -7.28 -15.63
N GLN A 116 3.73 -8.36 -16.39
CA GLN A 116 4.82 -9.33 -16.27
C GLN A 116 6.17 -8.67 -16.64
N PRO A 117 7.13 -8.53 -15.70
CA PRO A 117 8.39 -7.83 -16.00
C PRO A 117 9.28 -8.58 -16.99
N THR A 118 9.34 -9.90 -16.89
CA THR A 118 10.05 -10.80 -17.83
C THR A 118 9.32 -12.15 -17.89
N HIS A 119 9.61 -12.96 -18.90
CA HIS A 119 9.03 -14.31 -19.05
C HIS A 119 9.33 -15.28 -17.88
N LYS A 120 10.25 -14.92 -16.99
CA LYS A 120 10.57 -15.70 -15.79
C LYS A 120 9.65 -15.39 -14.60
N HIS A 121 8.93 -14.26 -14.66
CA HIS A 121 7.97 -13.86 -13.61
C HIS A 121 6.62 -14.51 -13.85
N TYR A 122 5.76 -14.43 -12.84
CA TYR A 122 4.40 -14.93 -12.90
C TYR A 122 3.68 -14.35 -14.13
N ALA A 123 2.97 -15.19 -14.89
CA ALA A 123 2.29 -14.73 -16.10
C ALA A 123 1.08 -13.86 -15.75
N VAL A 124 0.74 -12.89 -16.61
CA VAL A 124 -0.53 -12.18 -16.50
C VAL A 124 -1.65 -13.18 -16.78
N ALA A 125 -2.55 -13.36 -15.82
CA ALA A 125 -3.72 -14.23 -15.95
C ALA A 125 -4.84 -13.52 -16.71
N GLU A 126 -5.02 -12.21 -16.45
CA GLU A 126 -6.08 -11.41 -17.04
C GLU A 126 -5.70 -9.92 -17.08
N TYR A 127 -6.18 -9.20 -18.09
CA TYR A 127 -6.16 -7.75 -18.12
C TYR A 127 -7.51 -7.23 -17.62
N ILE A 128 -7.52 -6.70 -16.42
CA ILE A 128 -8.71 -6.21 -15.74
C ILE A 128 -9.26 -4.98 -16.43
N THR A 129 -10.56 -4.93 -16.62
CA THR A 129 -11.22 -3.82 -17.32
C THR A 129 -11.22 -2.53 -16.49
N PRO A 130 -11.22 -1.34 -17.12
CA PRO A 130 -11.37 -0.07 -16.40
C PRO A 130 -12.65 -0.01 -15.56
N ALA A 131 -13.73 -0.65 -16.01
CA ALA A 131 -14.98 -0.74 -15.25
C ALA A 131 -14.79 -1.51 -13.93
N GLN A 132 -14.05 -2.62 -13.93
CA GLN A 132 -13.76 -3.37 -12.72
C GLN A 132 -12.86 -2.57 -11.76
N PHE A 133 -11.90 -1.81 -12.27
CA PHE A 133 -11.10 -0.89 -11.45
C PHE A 133 -11.97 0.18 -10.78
N ALA A 134 -12.99 0.70 -11.49
CA ALA A 134 -13.94 1.65 -10.90
C ALA A 134 -14.75 1.01 -9.77
N ILE A 135 -15.21 -0.24 -9.95
CA ILE A 135 -15.90 -1.01 -8.90
C ILE A 135 -15.01 -1.19 -7.66
N TYR A 136 -13.74 -1.58 -7.84
CA TYR A 136 -12.80 -1.70 -6.72
C TYR A 136 -12.58 -0.38 -5.99
N LYS A 137 -12.53 0.75 -6.72
CA LYS A 137 -12.42 2.07 -6.11
C LYS A 137 -13.62 2.38 -5.20
N GLU A 138 -14.84 2.20 -5.72
CA GLU A 138 -16.06 2.46 -4.96
C GLU A 138 -16.17 1.53 -3.74
N LEU A 139 -15.85 0.25 -3.92
CA LEU A 139 -15.86 -0.73 -2.84
C LEU A 139 -14.89 -0.33 -1.71
N GLY A 140 -13.66 0.01 -2.04
CA GLY A 140 -12.69 0.45 -1.06
C GLY A 140 -13.13 1.71 -0.31
N LEU A 141 -13.68 2.71 -1.00
CA LEU A 141 -14.24 3.90 -0.34
C LEU A 141 -15.41 3.54 0.59
N LYS A 142 -16.30 2.63 0.20
CA LYS A 142 -17.39 2.14 1.06
C LYS A 142 -16.90 1.39 2.30
N LYS A 143 -15.77 0.67 2.19
CA LYS A 143 -15.12 -0.01 3.32
C LYS A 143 -14.38 0.95 4.27
N GLY A 144 -14.32 2.24 3.94
CA GLY A 144 -13.78 3.28 4.80
C GLY A 144 -12.29 3.60 4.58
N PHE A 145 -11.71 3.22 3.43
CA PHE A 145 -10.45 3.83 3.03
C PHE A 145 -10.66 5.32 2.78
N THR A 146 -9.72 6.13 3.24
CA THR A 146 -9.78 7.59 3.07
C THR A 146 -9.45 8.02 1.65
N GLN A 147 -8.65 7.20 0.97
CA GLN A 147 -8.29 7.36 -0.44
C GLN A 147 -8.11 6.00 -1.11
N VAL A 148 -8.66 5.86 -2.31
CA VAL A 148 -8.43 4.70 -3.18
C VAL A 148 -8.11 5.21 -4.58
N GLU A 149 -6.93 4.87 -5.07
CA GLU A 149 -6.56 5.05 -6.47
C GLU A 149 -6.56 3.69 -7.15
N SER A 150 -7.43 3.51 -8.15
CA SER A 150 -7.65 2.23 -8.81
C SER A 150 -7.82 2.45 -10.31
N ALA A 151 -6.83 2.05 -11.09
CA ALA A 151 -6.84 2.08 -12.54
C ALA A 151 -5.68 1.24 -13.12
N PRO A 152 -5.70 0.84 -14.40
CA PRO A 152 -4.68 -0.01 -14.99
C PRO A 152 -3.24 0.48 -14.82
N LEU A 153 -3.01 1.79 -14.91
CA LEU A 153 -1.66 2.37 -14.83
C LEU A 153 -1.28 2.90 -13.44
N VAL A 154 -2.12 2.67 -12.43
CA VAL A 154 -1.82 3.05 -11.04
C VAL A 154 -0.58 2.31 -10.55
N ARG A 155 0.28 3.02 -9.83
CA ARG A 155 1.45 2.53 -9.09
C ARG A 155 1.43 3.11 -7.68
N SER A 156 2.25 2.60 -6.78
CA SER A 156 2.28 3.03 -5.37
C SER A 156 2.45 4.54 -5.18
N SER A 157 3.20 5.20 -6.07
CA SER A 157 3.42 6.66 -6.05
C SER A 157 2.38 7.48 -6.82
N TYR A 158 1.38 6.85 -7.44
CA TYR A 158 0.40 7.54 -8.27
C TYR A 158 -0.46 8.48 -7.45
N HIS A 159 -0.54 9.75 -7.86
CA HIS A 159 -1.29 10.80 -7.15
C HIS A 159 -0.94 10.94 -5.65
N ALA A 160 0.34 10.79 -5.29
CA ALA A 160 0.79 10.94 -3.91
C ALA A 160 0.43 12.33 -3.32
N GLU A 161 0.34 13.37 -4.16
CA GLU A 161 -0.10 14.71 -3.77
C GLU A 161 -1.53 14.76 -3.19
N LYS A 162 -2.42 13.86 -3.60
CA LYS A 162 -3.79 13.79 -3.05
C LYS A 162 -3.79 13.30 -1.61
N SER A 163 -2.89 12.38 -1.29
CA SER A 163 -2.70 11.89 0.08
C SER A 163 -2.27 13.01 1.02
N THR A 164 -1.44 13.93 0.52
CA THR A 164 -1.00 15.13 1.23
C THR A 164 -2.15 16.08 1.54
N LEU A 165 -3.04 16.33 0.58
CA LEU A 165 -4.21 17.19 0.78
C LEU A 165 -5.14 16.65 1.86
N TYR A 166 -5.25 15.33 2.00
CA TYR A 166 -6.00 14.70 3.07
C TYR A 166 -5.38 14.96 4.44
N LEU A 167 -4.05 14.84 4.56
CA LEU A 167 -3.33 15.12 5.81
C LEU A 167 -3.52 16.57 6.26
N GLN A 168 -3.44 17.53 5.35
CA GLN A 168 -3.65 18.95 5.66
C GLN A 168 -5.06 19.27 6.19
N LYS A 169 -6.08 18.48 5.78
CA LYS A 169 -7.45 18.64 6.30
C LYS A 169 -7.63 18.07 7.71
N ARG A 170 -6.79 17.13 8.15
CA ARG A 170 -6.83 16.58 9.52
C ARG A 170 -6.09 17.43 10.54
N MET A 171 -5.19 18.29 10.10
CA MET A 171 -4.39 19.18 10.95
C MET A 171 -5.08 20.54 11.22
N LYS A 172 -6.23 20.79 10.60
CA LYS A 172 -7.13 21.92 10.85
C LYS A 172 -8.33 21.50 11.68
#